data_6cd4d5e6ed64ea099f8f6085058691fa
#
_entry.id   6cd4d5e6ed64ea099f8f6085058691fa
#
_cell.length_a   1.000
_cell.length_b   1.000
_cell.length_c   1.000
_cell.angle_alpha   90.00
_cell.angle_beta   90.00
_cell.angle_gamma   90.00
#
_symmetry.space_group_name_H-M   'P 1'
#
loop_
_entity.id
_entity.type
_entity.pdbx_description
1 polymer ?
#
loop_
_entity_poly.entity_id
_entity_poly.type
_entity_poly.pdbx_seq_one_letter_code
_entity_poly.pdbx_strand_id
1 'polypeptide(L)'
;MKKILLALAVVFSFALTSCEPSEGFTKNTAANFTGDQIDATLVQENGDNLVKVTVHTAGTAQISNGKQTIKANYADLILRELGENTVYVKVMNANGEIVEKQYSVTVTNMVYPLPVLETIVWEGEAAQGGTWNGTLRFCVPQTKEGIMPYLDDDTYDWMVGKKMSLDIKEGTVGGKLRITTGWWSTKLCDDIPITEIPCKVQFTFTQEFADVCKTQHLLFTGDANITITKFYYEL
;
A
#
# COMPACT_ATOMS: atom_id res chain seq x y z
N MET A 1 36.45 -33.15 32.55
CA MET A 1 35.89 -32.03 31.80
C MET A 1 36.44 -31.88 30.37
N LYS A 2 37.73 -32.07 30.08
CA LYS A 2 38.30 -31.94 28.71
C LYS A 2 37.75 -32.94 27.67
N LYS A 3 37.33 -34.14 28.08
CA LYS A 3 36.82 -35.17 27.15
C LYS A 3 35.38 -34.92 26.68
N ILE A 4 34.57 -34.22 27.46
CA ILE A 4 33.17 -33.86 27.09
C ILE A 4 33.16 -32.71 26.10
N LEU A 5 34.09 -31.76 26.21
CA LEU A 5 34.23 -30.66 25.26
C LEU A 5 34.64 -31.13 23.87
N LEU A 6 35.46 -32.18 23.78
CA LEU A 6 35.88 -32.74 22.49
C LEU A 6 34.74 -33.48 21.78
N ALA A 7 33.89 -34.16 22.56
CA ALA A 7 32.72 -34.84 22.00
C ALA A 7 31.67 -33.85 21.49
N LEU A 8 31.48 -32.69 22.16
CA LEU A 8 30.56 -31.64 21.73
C LEU A 8 31.06 -30.92 20.47
N ALA A 9 32.38 -30.72 20.36
CA ALA A 9 32.98 -30.10 19.17
C ALA A 9 32.86 -31.00 17.92
N VAL A 10 32.94 -32.31 18.09
CA VAL A 10 32.78 -33.28 16.99
C VAL A 10 31.34 -33.37 16.54
N VAL A 11 30.36 -33.33 17.46
CA VAL A 11 28.92 -33.31 17.11
C VAL A 11 28.54 -32.02 16.39
N PHE A 12 29.11 -30.88 16.79
CA PHE A 12 28.86 -29.59 16.08
C PHE A 12 29.53 -29.56 14.71
N SER A 13 30.67 -30.22 14.52
CA SER A 13 31.33 -30.27 13.20
C SER A 13 30.54 -31.12 12.20
N PHE A 14 29.85 -32.16 12.65
CA PHE A 14 28.99 -32.97 11.76
C PHE A 14 27.65 -32.28 11.42
N ALA A 15 27.16 -31.38 12.27
CA ALA A 15 25.95 -30.61 12.00
C ALA A 15 26.16 -29.49 10.95
N LEU A 16 27.42 -29.06 10.75
CA LEU A 16 27.75 -28.04 9.76
C LEU A 16 28.13 -28.59 8.38
N THR A 17 28.44 -29.89 8.28
CA THR A 17 28.77 -30.54 7.00
C THR A 17 27.55 -31.19 6.34
N SER A 18 26.38 -31.15 6.96
CA SER A 18 25.12 -31.71 6.43
C SER A 18 24.40 -30.79 5.47
N CYS A 19 24.96 -29.64 5.15
CA CYS A 19 24.48 -28.75 4.07
C CYS A 19 25.48 -28.74 2.90
N GLU A 20 26.01 -29.87 2.51
CA GLU A 20 26.41 -30.00 1.12
C GLU A 20 25.14 -29.97 0.30
N PRO A 21 25.01 -29.01 -0.65
CA PRO A 21 23.91 -29.07 -1.61
C PRO A 21 24.04 -30.46 -2.23
N SER A 22 22.99 -31.29 -2.07
CA SER A 22 22.97 -32.61 -2.71
C SER A 22 23.34 -32.36 -4.18
N GLU A 23 24.32 -33.11 -4.69
CA GLU A 23 24.74 -33.07 -6.10
C GLU A 23 23.57 -33.39 -7.08
N GLY A 24 22.37 -33.52 -6.60
CA GLY A 24 21.13 -33.67 -7.36
C GLY A 24 20.39 -32.37 -7.67
N PHE A 25 20.78 -31.22 -7.10
CA PHE A 25 20.46 -29.95 -7.72
C PHE A 25 21.48 -29.70 -8.83
N THR A 26 21.36 -30.47 -9.91
CA THR A 26 21.69 -29.91 -11.23
C THR A 26 21.11 -28.51 -11.19
N LYS A 27 21.98 -27.48 -11.41
CA LYS A 27 21.53 -26.14 -11.71
C LYS A 27 20.32 -26.34 -12.57
N ASN A 28 19.14 -26.07 -11.99
CA ASN A 28 17.93 -26.20 -12.74
C ASN A 28 18.13 -25.16 -13.85
N THR A 29 18.55 -25.63 -15.01
CA THR A 29 18.46 -24.88 -16.23
C THR A 29 16.98 -24.81 -16.58
N ALA A 30 16.19 -24.36 -15.59
CA ALA A 30 14.87 -23.83 -15.85
C ALA A 30 15.14 -22.77 -16.90
N ALA A 31 14.82 -23.13 -18.13
CA ALA A 31 15.13 -22.33 -19.29
C ALA A 31 14.70 -20.89 -18.96
N ASN A 32 15.58 -19.93 -19.22
CA ASN A 32 15.22 -18.54 -19.19
C ASN A 32 13.98 -18.39 -20.04
N PHE A 33 12.84 -18.22 -19.39
CA PHE A 33 11.59 -18.00 -20.11
C PHE A 33 11.35 -16.49 -20.19
N THR A 34 10.75 -16.08 -21.29
CA THR A 34 10.27 -14.72 -21.52
C THR A 34 8.83 -14.59 -21.01
N GLY A 35 8.32 -13.37 -20.92
CA GLY A 35 6.95 -13.10 -20.51
C GLY A 35 5.92 -13.94 -21.30
N ASP A 36 6.09 -14.10 -22.60
CA ASP A 36 5.16 -14.86 -23.47
C ASP A 36 5.03 -16.33 -23.07
N GLN A 37 6.04 -16.88 -22.41
CA GLN A 37 6.09 -18.28 -21.96
C GLN A 37 5.47 -18.47 -20.57
N ILE A 38 4.98 -17.41 -19.91
CA ILE A 38 4.25 -17.54 -18.66
C ILE A 38 2.98 -18.35 -18.94
N ASP A 39 2.85 -19.48 -18.27
CA ASP A 39 1.67 -20.34 -18.31
C ASP A 39 0.70 -19.94 -17.19
N ALA A 40 -0.43 -19.33 -17.57
CA ALA A 40 -1.48 -18.97 -16.64
C ALA A 40 -2.86 -19.20 -17.26
N THR A 41 -3.77 -19.71 -16.44
CA THR A 41 -5.18 -19.93 -16.77
C THR A 41 -6.02 -18.85 -16.11
N LEU A 42 -6.84 -18.17 -16.93
CA LEU A 42 -7.83 -17.20 -16.46
C LEU A 42 -9.23 -17.76 -16.69
N VAL A 43 -10.03 -17.83 -15.64
CA VAL A 43 -11.42 -18.30 -15.72
C VAL A 43 -12.35 -17.17 -15.29
N GLN A 44 -13.24 -16.77 -16.20
CA GLN A 44 -14.29 -15.78 -16.00
C GLN A 44 -15.63 -16.43 -16.36
N GLU A 45 -16.64 -16.29 -15.52
CA GLU A 45 -17.98 -16.80 -15.76
C GLU A 45 -18.87 -15.66 -16.30
N ASN A 46 -19.62 -15.89 -17.37
CA ASN A 46 -20.66 -15.00 -17.93
C ASN A 46 -20.21 -13.54 -18.17
N GLY A 47 -18.93 -13.26 -18.29
CA GLY A 47 -18.41 -11.89 -18.38
C GLY A 47 -18.47 -11.12 -17.06
N ASP A 48 -18.56 -11.80 -15.93
CA ASP A 48 -18.58 -11.19 -14.61
C ASP A 48 -17.24 -10.53 -14.26
N ASN A 49 -17.26 -9.61 -13.33
CA ASN A 49 -16.06 -8.90 -12.91
C ASN A 49 -15.13 -9.70 -11.96
N LEU A 50 -15.43 -10.97 -11.66
CA LEU A 50 -14.51 -11.88 -10.98
C LEU A 50 -13.74 -12.71 -12.00
N VAL A 51 -12.41 -12.69 -11.90
CA VAL A 51 -11.50 -13.52 -12.69
C VAL A 51 -10.65 -14.37 -11.76
N LYS A 52 -10.76 -15.68 -11.90
CA LYS A 52 -9.91 -16.65 -11.20
C LYS A 52 -8.65 -16.86 -12.01
N VAL A 53 -7.52 -16.51 -11.47
CA VAL A 53 -6.21 -16.62 -12.13
C VAL A 53 -5.39 -17.70 -11.45
N THR A 54 -4.91 -18.67 -12.25
CA THR A 54 -3.97 -19.70 -11.79
C THR A 54 -2.71 -19.61 -12.61
N VAL A 55 -1.56 -19.47 -11.97
CA VAL A 55 -0.25 -19.38 -12.61
C VAL A 55 0.51 -20.69 -12.38
N HIS A 56 0.88 -21.37 -13.45
CA HIS A 56 1.59 -22.64 -13.41
C HIS A 56 3.11 -22.39 -13.40
N THR A 57 3.66 -22.12 -12.24
CA THR A 57 5.10 -21.85 -12.03
C THR A 57 5.60 -22.50 -10.74
N ALA A 58 6.90 -22.83 -10.70
CA ALA A 58 7.55 -23.35 -9.50
C ALA A 58 7.81 -22.25 -8.43
N GLY A 59 7.87 -20.98 -8.85
CA GLY A 59 8.06 -19.82 -7.98
C GLY A 59 6.74 -19.18 -7.56
N THR A 60 6.84 -18.08 -6.86
CA THR A 60 5.67 -17.26 -6.49
C THR A 60 5.43 -16.21 -7.57
N ALA A 61 4.21 -16.18 -8.12
CA ALA A 61 3.78 -15.16 -9.04
C ALA A 61 3.28 -13.89 -8.33
N GLN A 62 3.21 -12.81 -9.09
CA GLN A 62 2.45 -11.61 -8.75
C GLN A 62 1.35 -11.43 -9.79
N ILE A 63 0.11 -11.39 -9.33
CA ILE A 63 -1.08 -11.22 -10.15
C ILE A 63 -1.68 -9.86 -9.85
N SER A 64 -1.95 -9.03 -10.87
CA SER A 64 -2.42 -7.66 -10.68
C SER A 64 -3.47 -7.26 -11.72
N ASN A 65 -4.39 -6.37 -11.33
CA ASN A 65 -5.29 -5.65 -12.23
C ASN A 65 -4.88 -4.18 -12.42
N GLY A 66 -3.61 -3.83 -12.08
CA GLY A 66 -3.11 -2.47 -12.13
C GLY A 66 -3.44 -1.63 -10.88
N LYS A 67 -4.39 -2.07 -10.05
CA LYS A 67 -4.79 -1.40 -8.79
C LYS A 67 -4.48 -2.24 -7.57
N GLN A 68 -4.67 -3.54 -7.67
CA GLN A 68 -4.38 -4.52 -6.64
C GLN A 68 -3.31 -5.48 -7.14
N THR A 69 -2.38 -5.87 -6.28
CA THR A 69 -1.37 -6.90 -6.57
C THR A 69 -1.41 -7.98 -5.49
N ILE A 70 -1.55 -9.23 -5.93
CA ILE A 70 -1.58 -10.42 -5.07
C ILE A 70 -0.32 -11.24 -5.35
N LYS A 71 0.44 -11.57 -4.31
CA LYS A 71 1.63 -12.43 -4.41
C LYS A 71 1.23 -13.87 -4.11
N ALA A 72 0.77 -14.56 -5.13
CA ALA A 72 0.35 -15.97 -5.06
C ALA A 72 0.28 -16.57 -6.46
N ASN A 73 0.25 -17.90 -6.55
CA ASN A 73 0.05 -18.62 -7.81
C ASN A 73 -1.43 -18.85 -8.15
N TYR A 74 -2.33 -18.47 -7.24
CA TYR A 74 -3.77 -18.44 -7.42
C TYR A 74 -4.33 -17.16 -6.83
N ALA A 75 -5.24 -16.51 -7.55
CA ALA A 75 -5.93 -15.31 -7.07
C ALA A 75 -7.35 -15.21 -7.64
N ASP A 76 -8.29 -14.83 -6.80
CA ASP A 76 -9.58 -14.30 -7.17
C ASP A 76 -9.43 -12.78 -7.33
N LEU A 77 -9.47 -12.29 -8.57
CA LEU A 77 -9.23 -10.91 -8.91
C LEU A 77 -10.52 -10.23 -9.32
N ILE A 78 -10.95 -9.22 -8.58
CA ILE A 78 -12.15 -8.45 -8.93
C ILE A 78 -11.76 -7.26 -9.79
N LEU A 79 -12.20 -7.28 -11.05
CA LEU A 79 -11.99 -6.20 -12.01
C LEU A 79 -12.98 -5.06 -11.72
N ARG A 80 -12.55 -3.82 -11.92
CA ARG A 80 -13.24 -2.64 -11.42
C ARG A 80 -14.01 -1.88 -12.48
N GLU A 81 -13.82 -2.19 -13.75
CA GLU A 81 -14.38 -1.43 -14.87
C GLU A 81 -15.10 -2.36 -15.84
N LEU A 82 -16.22 -1.89 -16.42
CA LEU A 82 -16.84 -2.54 -17.55
C LEU A 82 -15.98 -2.37 -18.79
N GLY A 83 -16.04 -3.34 -19.71
CA GLY A 83 -15.26 -3.34 -20.93
C GLY A 83 -13.93 -4.09 -20.80
N GLU A 84 -12.94 -3.70 -21.56
CA GLU A 84 -11.64 -4.34 -21.62
C GLU A 84 -10.78 -3.96 -20.42
N ASN A 85 -10.29 -4.98 -19.72
CA ASN A 85 -9.40 -4.87 -18.58
C ASN A 85 -8.13 -5.68 -18.84
N THR A 86 -7.02 -5.27 -18.22
CA THR A 86 -5.74 -5.99 -18.32
C THR A 86 -5.40 -6.65 -16.98
N VAL A 87 -5.10 -7.94 -17.03
CA VAL A 87 -4.53 -8.70 -15.93
C VAL A 87 -3.05 -8.91 -16.19
N TYR A 88 -2.22 -8.49 -15.25
CA TYR A 88 -0.76 -8.61 -15.30
C TYR A 88 -0.32 -9.80 -14.47
N VAL A 89 0.49 -10.67 -15.05
CA VAL A 89 1.12 -11.79 -14.34
C VAL A 89 2.63 -11.62 -14.42
N LYS A 90 3.30 -11.50 -13.26
CA LYS A 90 4.75 -11.39 -13.14
C LYS A 90 5.31 -12.62 -12.46
N VAL A 91 6.39 -13.15 -12.99
CA VAL A 91 7.11 -14.31 -12.43
C VAL A 91 8.61 -14.03 -12.50
N MET A 92 9.34 -14.44 -11.49
CA MET A 92 10.80 -14.40 -11.54
C MET A 92 11.32 -15.62 -12.30
N ASN A 93 12.13 -15.40 -13.33
CA ASN A 93 12.77 -16.46 -14.08
C ASN A 93 14.00 -17.03 -13.34
N ALA A 94 14.62 -18.06 -13.88
CA ALA A 94 15.78 -18.73 -13.25
C ALA A 94 17.00 -17.81 -13.08
N ASN A 95 17.12 -16.73 -13.85
CA ASN A 95 18.18 -15.74 -13.71
C ASN A 95 17.90 -14.68 -12.65
N GLY A 96 16.73 -14.70 -12.00
CA GLY A 96 16.30 -13.69 -11.05
C GLY A 96 15.66 -12.46 -11.72
N GLU A 97 15.41 -12.49 -13.03
CA GLU A 97 14.73 -11.40 -13.74
C GLU A 97 13.22 -11.56 -13.59
N ILE A 98 12.52 -10.44 -13.40
CA ILE A 98 11.06 -10.42 -13.38
C ILE A 98 10.58 -10.27 -14.81
N VAL A 99 9.83 -11.26 -15.28
CA VAL A 99 9.16 -11.26 -16.58
C VAL A 99 7.65 -11.08 -16.40
N GLU A 100 7.00 -10.41 -17.34
CA GLU A 100 5.58 -10.06 -17.26
C GLU A 100 4.84 -10.55 -18.50
N LYS A 101 3.61 -11.02 -18.30
CA LYS A 101 2.62 -11.27 -19.35
C LYS A 101 1.32 -10.57 -19.03
N GLN A 102 0.70 -10.00 -20.03
CA GLN A 102 -0.57 -9.32 -19.95
C GLN A 102 -1.66 -10.15 -20.59
N TYR A 103 -2.81 -10.21 -19.97
CA TYR A 103 -4.00 -10.90 -20.43
C TYR A 103 -5.15 -9.90 -20.52
N SER A 104 -5.81 -9.84 -21.66
CA SER A 104 -7.02 -9.04 -21.84
C SER A 104 -8.26 -9.82 -21.37
N VAL A 105 -9.10 -9.19 -20.57
CA VAL A 105 -10.34 -9.74 -20.04
C VAL A 105 -11.45 -8.72 -20.21
N THR A 106 -12.56 -9.12 -20.86
CA THR A 106 -13.70 -8.24 -21.07
C THR A 106 -14.76 -8.48 -19.99
N VAL A 107 -15.07 -7.43 -19.20
CA VAL A 107 -16.14 -7.45 -18.20
C VAL A 107 -17.41 -6.88 -18.80
N THR A 108 -18.48 -7.64 -18.76
CA THR A 108 -19.82 -7.24 -19.22
C THR A 108 -20.81 -7.07 -18.07
N ASN A 109 -20.52 -7.71 -16.90
CA ASN A 109 -21.39 -7.71 -15.73
C ASN A 109 -20.61 -7.35 -14.46
N MET A 110 -21.07 -6.35 -13.71
CA MET A 110 -20.53 -5.97 -12.40
C MET A 110 -21.32 -6.65 -11.28
N VAL A 111 -21.10 -7.97 -11.08
CA VAL A 111 -21.87 -8.82 -10.14
C VAL A 111 -21.24 -8.80 -8.76
N TYR A 112 -19.91 -8.86 -8.70
CA TYR A 112 -19.19 -8.93 -7.43
C TYR A 112 -18.89 -7.53 -6.90
N PRO A 113 -19.11 -7.29 -5.58
CA PRO A 113 -18.83 -6.00 -4.98
C PRO A 113 -17.33 -5.66 -5.09
N LEU A 114 -17.06 -4.39 -5.41
CA LEU A 114 -15.69 -3.93 -5.51
C LEU A 114 -15.02 -3.90 -4.12
N PRO A 115 -13.83 -4.51 -3.97
CA PRO A 115 -13.10 -4.38 -2.73
C PRO A 115 -12.66 -2.92 -2.53
N VAL A 116 -12.74 -2.44 -1.30
CA VAL A 116 -12.11 -1.18 -0.91
C VAL A 116 -10.60 -1.39 -0.88
N LEU A 117 -9.88 -0.64 -1.70
CA LEU A 117 -8.43 -0.67 -1.73
C LEU A 117 -7.91 0.61 -1.09
N GLU A 118 -7.09 0.44 -0.06
CA GLU A 118 -6.49 1.56 0.66
C GLU A 118 -5.02 1.70 0.29
N THR A 119 -4.59 2.92 0.00
CA THR A 119 -3.17 3.28 -0.03
C THR A 119 -2.89 4.18 1.16
N ILE A 120 -2.19 3.64 2.15
CA ILE A 120 -1.92 4.32 3.42
C ILE A 120 -0.78 5.30 3.21
N VAL A 121 -1.03 6.58 3.49
CA VAL A 121 -0.02 7.64 3.57
C VAL A 121 0.60 7.65 4.97
N TRP A 122 -0.24 7.51 6.00
CA TRP A 122 0.18 7.44 7.38
C TRP A 122 -0.83 6.65 8.22
N GLU A 123 -0.30 5.87 9.16
CA GLU A 123 -1.07 5.14 10.16
C GLU A 123 -0.35 5.21 11.51
N GLY A 124 -1.10 5.46 12.56
CA GLY A 124 -0.59 5.59 13.92
C GLY A 124 -1.63 6.19 14.83
N GLU A 125 -1.21 6.85 15.87
CA GLU A 125 -2.08 7.62 16.75
C GLU A 125 -1.45 8.99 17.01
N ALA A 126 -2.15 10.04 16.62
CA ALA A 126 -1.70 11.42 16.81
C ALA A 126 -2.85 12.30 17.29
N ALA A 127 -2.63 13.01 18.39
CA ALA A 127 -3.66 13.81 19.05
C ALA A 127 -3.35 15.31 19.00
N GLN A 128 -4.39 16.10 18.81
CA GLN A 128 -4.37 17.54 19.01
C GLN A 128 -5.07 17.85 20.31
N GLY A 129 -4.34 18.43 21.27
CA GLY A 129 -4.89 19.01 22.49
C GLY A 129 -5.06 20.51 22.36
N GLY A 130 -6.27 21.00 22.62
CA GLY A 130 -6.60 22.43 22.54
C GLY A 130 -6.99 22.88 21.13
N THR A 131 -7.30 24.18 21.02
CA THR A 131 -7.84 24.77 19.81
C THR A 131 -6.75 25.38 18.94
N TRP A 132 -6.90 25.22 17.64
CA TRP A 132 -6.13 25.92 16.62
C TRP A 132 -4.60 25.87 16.83
N ASN A 133 -4.04 24.70 17.12
CA ASN A 133 -2.61 24.52 17.28
C ASN A 133 -1.96 23.80 16.06
N GLY A 134 -0.64 23.78 16.02
CA GLY A 134 0.14 23.17 14.94
C GLY A 134 0.61 21.75 15.23
N THR A 135 0.05 21.04 16.18
CA THR A 135 0.55 19.74 16.65
C THR A 135 0.47 18.66 15.58
N LEU A 136 -0.70 18.54 14.89
CA LEU A 136 -0.91 17.54 13.84
C LEU A 136 -0.35 18.01 12.49
N ARG A 137 0.93 18.33 12.47
CA ARG A 137 1.68 18.70 11.27
C ARG A 137 2.56 17.55 10.83
N PHE A 138 2.61 17.32 9.53
CA PHE A 138 3.64 16.48 8.96
C PHE A 138 5.00 17.17 9.12
N CYS A 139 5.99 16.39 9.54
CA CYS A 139 7.28 16.90 10.00
C CYS A 139 7.96 17.85 8.99
N VAL A 140 8.45 18.96 9.50
CA VAL A 140 9.33 19.88 8.75
C VAL A 140 10.77 19.45 9.03
N PRO A 141 11.52 18.90 8.07
CA PRO A 141 12.84 18.32 8.32
C PRO A 141 13.85 19.30 8.94
N GLN A 142 13.76 20.57 8.56
CA GLN A 142 14.70 21.63 8.97
C GLN A 142 14.49 22.04 10.43
N THR A 143 13.24 22.13 10.88
CA THR A 143 12.88 22.59 12.22
C THR A 143 12.48 21.45 13.15
N LYS A 144 12.23 20.26 12.61
CA LYS A 144 11.66 19.09 13.33
C LYS A 144 10.32 19.40 14.00
N GLU A 145 9.61 20.40 13.51
CA GLU A 145 8.24 20.69 13.96
C GLU A 145 7.25 19.67 13.39
N GLY A 146 6.21 19.40 14.18
CA GLY A 146 5.17 18.43 13.86
C GLY A 146 5.45 17.05 14.44
N ILE A 147 4.37 16.37 14.86
CA ILE A 147 4.44 15.01 15.45
C ILE A 147 4.26 13.91 14.42
N MET A 148 3.84 14.25 13.21
CA MET A 148 3.64 13.30 12.12
C MET A 148 4.93 13.14 11.29
N PRO A 149 5.13 12.03 10.58
CA PRO A 149 6.36 11.81 9.81
C PRO A 149 6.50 12.83 8.68
N TYR A 150 7.71 12.91 8.13
CA TYR A 150 7.96 13.69 6.92
C TYR A 150 7.26 13.05 5.71
N LEU A 151 6.64 13.87 4.88
CA LEU A 151 6.17 13.50 3.54
C LEU A 151 7.04 14.20 2.50
N ASP A 152 7.50 13.43 1.52
CA ASP A 152 8.27 13.95 0.39
C ASP A 152 7.38 14.61 -0.68
N ASP A 153 8.01 15.30 -1.61
CA ASP A 153 7.34 16.00 -2.70
C ASP A 153 6.56 15.05 -3.61
N ASP A 154 7.11 13.86 -3.86
CA ASP A 154 6.47 12.83 -4.68
C ASP A 154 5.16 12.34 -4.04
N THR A 155 5.11 12.26 -2.72
CA THR A 155 3.89 11.92 -1.98
C THR A 155 2.82 12.99 -2.15
N TYR A 156 3.18 14.29 -2.07
CA TYR A 156 2.22 15.37 -2.30
C TYR A 156 1.71 15.38 -3.74
N ASP A 157 2.58 15.19 -4.73
CA ASP A 157 2.17 15.08 -6.15
C ASP A 157 1.26 13.87 -6.39
N TRP A 158 1.57 12.74 -5.75
CA TRP A 158 0.74 11.55 -5.84
C TRP A 158 -0.69 11.76 -5.30
N MET A 159 -0.88 12.58 -4.27
CA MET A 159 -2.20 12.86 -3.70
C MET A 159 -3.08 13.74 -4.59
N VAL A 160 -2.52 14.48 -5.54
CA VAL A 160 -3.29 15.40 -6.40
C VAL A 160 -4.43 14.70 -7.14
N GLY A 161 -5.60 15.30 -7.09
CA GLY A 161 -6.83 14.79 -7.71
C GLY A 161 -7.49 13.62 -6.96
N LYS A 162 -6.87 13.11 -5.90
CA LYS A 162 -7.41 11.99 -5.11
C LYS A 162 -8.31 12.48 -3.98
N LYS A 163 -9.36 11.73 -3.71
CA LYS A 163 -10.21 11.91 -2.53
C LYS A 163 -9.55 11.18 -1.36
N MET A 164 -8.82 11.95 -0.55
CA MET A 164 -8.13 11.44 0.63
C MET A 164 -9.10 11.26 1.79
N SER A 165 -8.82 10.29 2.65
CA SER A 165 -9.58 9.96 3.86
C SER A 165 -8.73 10.14 5.09
N LEU A 166 -9.33 10.67 6.17
CA LEU A 166 -8.74 10.83 7.49
C LEU A 166 -9.66 10.20 8.53
N ASP A 167 -9.17 9.18 9.24
CA ASP A 167 -9.91 8.54 10.32
C ASP A 167 -9.66 9.26 11.65
N ILE A 168 -10.73 9.65 12.31
CA ILE A 168 -10.76 10.28 13.62
C ILE A 168 -11.35 9.30 14.63
N LYS A 169 -10.54 8.85 15.58
CA LYS A 169 -10.91 7.85 16.59
C LYS A 169 -11.62 8.49 17.78
N GLU A 170 -11.10 9.62 18.25
CA GLU A 170 -11.56 10.33 19.44
C GLU A 170 -11.58 11.83 19.18
N GLY A 171 -12.43 12.57 19.93
CA GLY A 171 -12.47 14.01 19.81
C GLY A 171 -13.73 14.66 20.39
N THR A 172 -13.86 15.96 20.15
CA THR A 172 -15.02 16.75 20.58
C THR A 172 -15.98 16.96 19.42
N VAL A 173 -17.18 16.40 19.54
CA VAL A 173 -18.29 16.64 18.60
C VAL A 173 -18.73 18.12 18.68
N GLY A 174 -19.03 18.71 17.53
CA GLY A 174 -19.45 20.12 17.38
C GLY A 174 -18.32 21.07 17.03
N GLY A 175 -17.08 20.62 17.09
CA GLY A 175 -15.94 21.39 16.61
C GLY A 175 -15.71 21.26 15.10
N LYS A 176 -14.69 21.93 14.60
CA LYS A 176 -14.32 21.97 13.18
C LYS A 176 -12.89 21.51 12.97
N LEU A 177 -12.67 20.74 11.91
CA LEU A 177 -11.37 20.40 11.39
C LEU A 177 -11.02 21.32 10.22
N ARG A 178 -9.82 21.85 10.21
CA ARG A 178 -9.23 22.59 9.09
C ARG A 178 -8.06 21.81 8.52
N ILE A 179 -8.02 21.71 7.21
CA ILE A 179 -6.90 21.14 6.46
C ILE A 179 -6.17 22.32 5.83
N THR A 180 -4.93 22.54 6.25
CA THR A 180 -4.17 23.73 5.88
C THR A 180 -2.67 23.41 5.77
N THR A 181 -1.88 24.41 5.46
CA THR A 181 -0.42 24.29 5.48
C THR A 181 0.15 24.61 6.86
N GLY A 182 1.40 24.24 7.09
CA GLY A 182 2.08 24.44 8.35
C GLY A 182 2.19 25.89 8.84
N TRP A 183 2.06 26.85 7.94
CA TRP A 183 2.06 28.28 8.26
C TRP A 183 0.66 28.91 8.21
N TRP A 184 -0.40 28.09 8.08
CA TRP A 184 -1.80 28.53 8.05
C TRP A 184 -2.13 29.45 6.85
N SER A 185 -1.25 29.55 5.88
CA SER A 185 -1.38 30.48 4.77
C SER A 185 -2.39 30.02 3.73
N THR A 186 -2.54 28.71 3.55
CA THR A 186 -3.38 28.12 2.53
C THR A 186 -4.29 27.07 3.13
N LYS A 187 -5.58 27.22 2.92
CA LYS A 187 -6.63 26.29 3.30
C LYS A 187 -7.03 25.44 2.10
N LEU A 188 -7.11 24.13 2.28
CA LEU A 188 -7.50 23.23 1.18
C LEU A 188 -8.97 23.37 0.80
N CYS A 189 -9.84 23.46 1.83
CA CYS A 189 -11.29 23.55 1.69
C CYS A 189 -11.88 24.31 2.87
N ASP A 190 -13.19 24.47 2.92
CA ASP A 190 -13.89 24.99 4.08
C ASP A 190 -13.69 24.10 5.29
N ASP A 191 -13.80 24.70 6.50
CA ASP A 191 -13.65 23.97 7.75
C ASP A 191 -14.72 22.89 7.86
N ILE A 192 -14.30 21.66 8.11
CA ILE A 192 -15.16 20.48 8.11
C ILE A 192 -15.74 20.29 9.51
N PRO A 193 -17.07 20.30 9.70
CA PRO A 193 -17.67 20.07 11.00
C PRO A 193 -17.52 18.62 11.43
N ILE A 194 -17.13 18.40 12.69
CA ILE A 194 -17.11 17.07 13.32
C ILE A 194 -18.45 16.83 14.00
N THR A 195 -19.30 16.06 13.36
CA THR A 195 -20.69 15.81 13.80
C THR A 195 -20.86 14.54 14.62
N GLU A 196 -19.90 13.62 14.51
CA GLU A 196 -19.88 12.34 15.24
C GLU A 196 -18.46 11.85 15.47
N ILE A 197 -18.24 10.95 16.42
CA ILE A 197 -16.97 10.30 16.74
C ILE A 197 -17.27 8.83 17.11
N PRO A 198 -16.52 7.84 16.56
CA PRO A 198 -15.47 8.00 15.55
C PRO A 198 -16.06 8.39 14.20
N CYS A 199 -15.27 9.04 13.36
CA CYS A 199 -15.71 9.43 12.03
C CYS A 199 -14.58 9.38 11.00
N LYS A 200 -14.99 9.39 9.73
CA LYS A 200 -14.11 9.53 8.57
C LYS A 200 -14.37 10.89 7.91
N VAL A 201 -13.33 11.67 7.77
CA VAL A 201 -13.36 12.93 7.02
C VAL A 201 -12.73 12.70 5.66
N GLN A 202 -13.36 13.22 4.58
CA GLN A 202 -12.86 13.08 3.22
C GLN A 202 -12.71 14.44 2.56
N PHE A 203 -11.66 14.60 1.76
CA PHE A 203 -11.34 15.82 1.02
C PHE A 203 -10.53 15.51 -0.24
N THR A 204 -10.63 16.35 -1.26
CA THR A 204 -9.88 16.21 -2.51
C THR A 204 -8.63 17.07 -2.46
N PHE A 205 -7.47 16.49 -2.73
CA PHE A 205 -6.21 17.19 -2.78
C PHE A 205 -6.06 17.93 -4.12
N THR A 206 -5.78 19.23 -4.09
CA THR A 206 -5.60 20.05 -5.29
C THR A 206 -4.12 20.24 -5.61
N GLN A 207 -3.80 20.53 -6.89
CA GLN A 207 -2.43 20.82 -7.30
C GLN A 207 -1.87 22.03 -6.56
N GLU A 208 -2.64 23.13 -6.49
CA GLU A 208 -2.23 24.35 -5.79
C GLU A 208 -1.88 24.08 -4.32
N PHE A 209 -2.68 23.27 -3.65
CA PHE A 209 -2.43 22.92 -2.25
C PHE A 209 -1.19 22.02 -2.09
N ALA A 210 -0.99 21.05 -3.01
CA ALA A 210 0.19 20.20 -3.03
C ALA A 210 1.47 21.03 -3.17
N ASP A 211 1.50 21.98 -4.10
CA ASP A 211 2.66 22.85 -4.34
C ASP A 211 3.03 23.67 -3.10
N VAL A 212 2.05 24.15 -2.35
CA VAL A 212 2.31 24.86 -1.08
C VAL A 212 2.77 23.88 0.01
N CYS A 213 2.21 22.67 0.07
CA CYS A 213 2.61 21.66 1.05
C CYS A 213 4.07 21.21 0.91
N LYS A 214 4.67 21.23 -0.27
CA LYS A 214 6.08 20.90 -0.49
C LYS A 214 7.03 21.80 0.31
N THR A 215 6.63 23.03 0.59
CA THR A 215 7.42 23.98 1.36
C THR A 215 6.94 24.23 2.77
N GLN A 216 5.63 24.10 3.01
CA GLN A 216 4.99 24.46 4.28
C GLN A 216 4.43 23.27 5.04
N HIS A 217 4.38 22.10 4.40
CA HIS A 217 3.88 20.84 4.90
C HIS A 217 2.39 20.85 5.31
N LEU A 218 1.77 19.68 5.24
CA LEU A 218 0.36 19.48 5.57
C LEU A 218 0.13 19.58 7.08
N LEU A 219 -0.91 20.28 7.46
CA LEU A 219 -1.36 20.47 8.84
C LEU A 219 -2.86 20.19 8.96
N PHE A 220 -3.22 19.36 9.94
CA PHE A 220 -4.58 19.20 10.42
C PHE A 220 -4.74 20.01 11.72
N THR A 221 -5.71 20.90 11.78
CA THR A 221 -5.96 21.76 12.95
C THR A 221 -7.46 22.06 13.09
N GLY A 222 -7.85 22.82 14.08
CA GLY A 222 -9.24 23.18 14.30
C GLY A 222 -9.54 23.57 15.74
N ASP A 223 -10.81 23.72 16.07
CA ASP A 223 -11.32 23.95 17.41
C ASP A 223 -11.85 22.65 18.08
N ALA A 224 -11.87 21.54 17.34
CA ALA A 224 -12.11 20.21 17.89
C ALA A 224 -10.83 19.62 18.48
N ASN A 225 -10.92 19.05 19.68
CA ASN A 225 -9.88 18.11 20.13
C ASN A 225 -10.10 16.83 19.36
N ILE A 226 -9.07 16.34 18.66
CA ILE A 226 -9.15 15.14 17.85
C ILE A 226 -7.93 14.25 18.04
N THR A 227 -8.17 12.94 17.93
CA THR A 227 -7.13 11.91 17.77
C THR A 227 -7.34 11.26 16.42
N ILE A 228 -6.37 11.42 15.52
CA ILE A 228 -6.36 10.80 14.21
C ILE A 228 -5.56 9.51 14.25
N THR A 229 -5.97 8.52 13.44
CA THR A 229 -5.33 7.20 13.40
C THR A 229 -4.86 6.80 12.03
N LYS A 230 -5.41 7.38 10.97
CA LYS A 230 -5.08 6.98 9.62
C LYS A 230 -5.33 8.11 8.62
N PHE A 231 -4.39 8.29 7.71
CA PHE A 231 -4.52 9.16 6.55
C PHE A 231 -4.21 8.35 5.29
N TYR A 232 -5.16 8.26 4.35
CA TYR A 232 -5.09 7.30 3.26
C TYR A 232 -5.98 7.69 2.08
N TYR A 233 -5.78 6.99 0.97
CA TYR A 233 -6.64 7.04 -0.22
C TYR A 233 -7.41 5.72 -0.34
N GLU A 234 -8.71 5.81 -0.60
CA GLU A 234 -9.59 4.68 -0.95
C GLU A 234 -9.91 4.70 -2.45
N LEU A 235 -9.80 3.53 -3.10
CA LEU A 235 -10.16 3.34 -4.49
C LEU A 235 -11.38 2.42 -4.60
#